data_3ed043b65725b7f01611bee3107957e0
#
_entry.id   3ed043b65725b7f01611bee3107957e0
#
_cell.length_a   1.000
_cell.length_b   1.000
_cell.length_c   1.000
_cell.angle_alpha   90.00
_cell.angle_beta   90.00
_cell.angle_gamma   90.00
#
_symmetry.space_group_name_H-M   'P 1'
#
loop_
_entity.id
_entity.type
_entity.pdbx_description
1 polymer ?
#
loop_
_entity_poly.entity_id
_entity_poly.type
_entity_poly.pdbx_seq_one_letter_code
_entity_poly.pdbx_strand_id
1 'polypeptide(L)'
;MSSSAIQVAKTATYLPDLVEVQRASFKWFLDQGLIEELESFSPITDYTGKLELHFIGSEYRLKRPRHDVEEAKRRDATFASQMYVTCRLVNKETGEIKEQEVFIGELPLMTERGTFIINGAERVIVNQIVRSPGVYFKDEMDLSLIHI
;
A
#
# COMPACT_ATOMS: atom_id res chain seq x y z
N MET A 1 42.97 -6.06 28.39
CA MET A 1 41.98 -5.10 28.92
C MET A 1 41.17 -4.31 27.90
N SER A 2 41.33 -4.54 26.59
CA SER A 2 40.65 -3.72 25.60
C SER A 2 39.37 -4.35 24.95
N SER A 3 39.14 -5.65 25.15
CA SER A 3 38.04 -6.34 24.47
C SER A 3 36.66 -6.07 25.07
N SER A 4 36.56 -5.94 26.39
CA SER A 4 35.28 -5.70 27.06
C SER A 4 34.77 -4.25 26.90
N ALA A 5 35.70 -3.28 26.87
CA ALA A 5 35.35 -1.87 26.67
C ALA A 5 34.81 -1.62 25.22
N ILE A 6 35.37 -2.32 24.22
CA ILE A 6 34.91 -2.23 22.84
C ILE A 6 33.52 -2.87 22.66
N GLN A 7 33.21 -3.95 23.36
CA GLN A 7 31.90 -4.59 23.35
C GLN A 7 30.82 -3.72 24.01
N VAL A 8 31.11 -3.06 25.10
CA VAL A 8 30.21 -2.12 25.78
C VAL A 8 29.91 -0.91 24.89
N ALA A 9 30.91 -0.38 24.20
CA ALA A 9 30.73 0.73 23.27
C ALA A 9 29.86 0.35 22.05
N LYS A 10 30.00 -0.88 21.52
CA LYS A 10 29.12 -1.39 20.43
C LYS A 10 27.69 -1.57 20.89
N THR A 11 27.44 -2.00 22.11
CA THR A 11 26.06 -2.15 22.63
C THR A 11 25.43 -0.79 22.95
N ALA A 12 26.21 0.19 23.40
CA ALA A 12 25.73 1.55 23.68
C ALA A 12 25.42 2.38 22.43
N THR A 13 25.93 2.00 21.23
CA THR A 13 25.67 2.67 19.95
C THR A 13 24.53 2.03 19.16
N TYR A 14 23.95 0.92 19.62
CA TYR A 14 22.81 0.30 19.00
C TYR A 14 21.54 1.10 19.30
N LEU A 15 21.09 1.86 18.31
CA LEU A 15 19.80 2.53 18.34
C LEU A 15 18.76 1.69 17.60
N PRO A 16 17.55 1.50 18.17
CA PRO A 16 16.47 0.85 17.44
C PRO A 16 16.09 1.70 16.23
N ASP A 17 15.72 1.02 15.14
CA ASP A 17 15.20 1.67 13.96
C ASP A 17 13.75 2.14 14.22
N LEU A 18 13.57 3.44 14.41
CA LEU A 18 12.28 4.03 14.74
C LEU A 18 11.27 4.02 13.57
N VAL A 19 11.74 3.76 12.35
CA VAL A 19 10.89 3.69 11.14
C VAL A 19 10.76 2.27 10.59
N GLU A 20 11.18 1.27 11.35
CA GLU A 20 11.11 -0.14 10.95
C GLU A 20 9.67 -0.58 10.66
N VAL A 21 8.71 -0.15 11.49
CA VAL A 21 7.29 -0.49 11.31
C VAL A 21 6.78 -0.01 9.97
N GLN A 22 7.07 1.23 9.59
CA GLN A 22 6.66 1.81 8.32
C GLN A 22 7.31 1.08 7.15
N ARG A 23 8.61 0.84 7.19
CA ARG A 23 9.33 0.15 6.12
C ARG A 23 8.91 -1.30 5.98
N ALA A 24 8.75 -2.02 7.08
CA ALA A 24 8.29 -3.41 7.07
C ALA A 24 6.86 -3.53 6.54
N SER A 25 5.97 -2.63 6.93
CA SER A 25 4.59 -2.58 6.44
C SER A 25 4.53 -2.31 4.94
N PHE A 26 5.31 -1.36 4.43
CA PHE A 26 5.35 -1.05 3.01
C PHE A 26 5.95 -2.20 2.18
N LYS A 27 7.00 -2.83 2.70
CA LYS A 27 7.57 -4.02 2.06
C LYS A 27 6.55 -5.16 2.00
N TRP A 28 5.85 -5.43 3.08
CA TRP A 28 4.77 -6.43 3.09
C TRP A 28 3.67 -6.07 2.07
N PHE A 29 3.31 -4.79 1.99
CA PHE A 29 2.32 -4.33 1.02
C PHE A 29 2.75 -4.62 -0.42
N LEU A 30 4.00 -4.36 -0.78
CA LEU A 30 4.52 -4.67 -2.12
C LEU A 30 4.65 -6.18 -2.37
N ASP A 31 5.09 -6.94 -1.38
CA ASP A 31 5.36 -8.38 -1.53
C ASP A 31 4.07 -9.24 -1.51
N GLN A 32 3.07 -8.83 -0.75
CA GLN A 32 1.85 -9.62 -0.53
C GLN A 32 0.56 -8.81 -0.63
N GLY A 33 0.44 -7.70 0.08
CA GLY A 33 -0.80 -6.96 0.20
C GLY A 33 -1.35 -6.45 -1.12
N LEU A 34 -0.51 -5.93 -2.00
CA LEU A 34 -0.90 -5.47 -3.32
C LEU A 34 -1.38 -6.61 -4.21
N ILE A 35 -0.72 -7.76 -4.13
CA ILE A 35 -1.09 -8.98 -4.87
C ILE A 35 -2.47 -9.45 -4.41
N GLU A 36 -2.68 -9.56 -3.10
CA GLU A 36 -3.97 -9.97 -2.52
C GLU A 36 -5.11 -9.02 -2.93
N GLU A 37 -4.87 -7.72 -2.92
CA GLU A 37 -5.86 -6.72 -3.34
C GLU A 37 -6.19 -6.84 -4.83
N LEU A 38 -5.20 -6.97 -5.70
CA LEU A 38 -5.43 -7.15 -7.14
C LEU A 38 -6.20 -8.44 -7.44
N GLU A 39 -5.86 -9.53 -6.76
CA GLU A 39 -6.55 -10.80 -6.92
C GLU A 39 -7.96 -10.79 -6.34
N SER A 40 -8.23 -10.00 -5.30
CA SER A 40 -9.56 -9.88 -4.70
C SER A 40 -10.59 -9.24 -5.64
N PHE A 41 -10.16 -8.39 -6.58
CA PHE A 41 -11.02 -7.83 -7.63
C PHE A 41 -11.33 -8.81 -8.75
N SER A 42 -10.59 -9.90 -8.85
CA SER A 42 -10.79 -10.90 -9.89
C SER A 42 -11.77 -11.99 -9.46
N PRO A 43 -12.61 -12.50 -10.38
CA PRO A 43 -12.85 -11.97 -11.72
C PRO A 43 -13.88 -10.83 -11.75
N ILE A 44 -13.72 -9.90 -12.70
CA ILE A 44 -14.77 -8.95 -13.03
C ILE A 44 -15.57 -9.55 -14.20
N THR A 45 -16.86 -9.81 -13.98
CA THR A 45 -17.73 -10.43 -14.97
C THR A 45 -18.68 -9.41 -15.59
N ASP A 46 -18.97 -9.61 -16.87
CA ASP A 46 -20.05 -8.91 -17.55
C ASP A 46 -21.42 -9.32 -16.95
N TYR A 47 -22.43 -8.44 -17.09
CA TYR A 47 -23.79 -8.73 -16.62
C TYR A 47 -24.41 -9.97 -17.29
N THR A 48 -23.94 -10.35 -18.47
CA THR A 48 -24.33 -11.59 -19.17
C THR A 48 -23.52 -12.81 -18.76
N GLY A 49 -22.42 -12.62 -18.03
CA GLY A 49 -21.50 -13.68 -17.60
C GLY A 49 -20.64 -14.28 -18.73
N LYS A 50 -20.60 -13.65 -19.90
CA LYS A 50 -19.87 -14.14 -21.08
C LYS A 50 -18.41 -13.71 -21.13
N LEU A 51 -18.10 -12.57 -20.56
CA LEU A 51 -16.76 -12.01 -20.48
C LEU A 51 -16.29 -11.96 -19.03
N GLU A 52 -15.06 -12.38 -18.80
CA GLU A 52 -14.39 -12.30 -17.50
C GLU A 52 -13.04 -11.59 -17.65
N LEU A 53 -12.79 -10.63 -16.78
CA LEU A 53 -11.51 -9.97 -16.67
C LEU A 53 -10.82 -10.40 -15.38
N HIS A 54 -9.63 -10.96 -15.51
CA HIS A 54 -8.80 -11.38 -14.40
C HIS A 54 -7.57 -10.48 -14.29
N PHE A 55 -7.30 -10.01 -13.08
CA PHE A 55 -6.02 -9.37 -12.76
C PHE A 55 -5.07 -10.43 -12.21
N ILE A 56 -3.89 -10.56 -12.82
CA ILE A 56 -2.85 -11.46 -12.34
C ILE A 56 -1.96 -10.67 -11.40
N GLY A 57 -2.33 -10.64 -10.12
CA GLY A 57 -1.66 -9.82 -9.10
C GLY A 57 -0.19 -10.17 -8.93
N SER A 58 0.19 -11.44 -9.09
CA SER A 58 1.57 -11.90 -9.00
C SER A 58 2.49 -11.38 -10.12
N GLU A 59 1.92 -10.87 -11.20
CA GLU A 59 2.62 -10.34 -12.37
C GLU A 59 2.52 -8.82 -12.49
N TYR A 60 2.41 -8.10 -11.37
CA TYR A 60 2.50 -6.66 -11.42
C TYR A 60 3.95 -6.19 -11.60
N ARG A 61 4.11 -5.05 -12.25
CA ARG A 61 5.41 -4.45 -12.52
C ARG A 61 5.41 -2.97 -12.20
N LEU A 62 6.42 -2.53 -11.46
CA LEU A 62 6.67 -1.13 -11.19
C LEU A 62 7.80 -0.62 -12.11
N LYS A 63 7.55 0.44 -12.85
CA LYS A 63 8.58 1.11 -13.64
C LYS A 63 9.44 1.98 -12.74
N ARG A 64 10.65 2.28 -13.23
CA ARG A 64 11.53 3.23 -12.55
C ARG A 64 10.81 4.59 -12.40
N PRO A 65 10.87 5.22 -11.21
CA PRO A 65 10.31 6.56 -10.99
C PRO A 65 10.90 7.59 -11.96
N ARG A 66 10.08 8.56 -12.36
CA ARG A 66 10.53 9.66 -13.23
C ARG A 66 11.51 10.57 -12.52
N HIS A 67 11.29 10.83 -11.26
CA HIS A 67 12.07 11.71 -10.40
C HIS A 67 12.64 10.88 -9.25
N ASP A 68 13.84 11.21 -8.84
CA ASP A 68 14.37 10.73 -7.58
C ASP A 68 13.75 11.54 -6.41
N VAL A 69 14.10 11.19 -5.17
CA VAL A 69 13.54 11.83 -3.97
C VAL A 69 13.84 13.33 -3.93
N GLU A 70 15.08 13.72 -4.21
CA GLU A 70 15.50 15.12 -4.16
C GLU A 70 14.89 15.94 -5.29
N GLU A 71 14.80 15.37 -6.47
CA GLU A 71 14.16 16.00 -7.62
C GLU A 71 12.67 16.20 -7.42
N ALA A 72 11.97 15.21 -6.85
CA ALA A 72 10.57 15.30 -6.51
C ALA A 72 10.27 16.42 -5.50
N LYS A 73 11.12 16.58 -4.48
CA LYS A 73 11.02 17.69 -3.52
C LYS A 73 11.21 19.06 -4.19
N ARG A 74 12.21 19.17 -5.05
CA ARG A 74 12.54 20.43 -5.73
C ARG A 74 11.48 20.85 -6.74
N ARG A 75 10.85 19.90 -7.42
CA ARG A 75 9.87 20.15 -8.49
C ARG A 75 8.42 20.13 -8.03
N ASP A 76 8.17 20.04 -6.74
CA ASP A 76 6.82 19.85 -6.17
C ASP A 76 6.08 18.66 -6.80
N ALA A 77 6.81 17.58 -7.08
CA ALA A 77 6.32 16.36 -7.68
C ALA A 77 6.16 15.25 -6.64
N THR A 78 5.49 14.17 -7.04
CA THR A 78 5.34 12.97 -6.22
C THR A 78 6.39 11.93 -6.61
N PHE A 79 7.08 11.38 -5.61
CA PHE A 79 7.98 10.25 -5.79
C PHE A 79 7.13 8.97 -5.94
N ALA A 80 6.83 8.63 -7.19
CA ALA A 80 5.93 7.53 -7.53
C ALA A 80 6.46 6.72 -8.71
N SER A 81 6.04 5.48 -8.77
CA SER A 81 6.31 4.54 -9.85
C SER A 81 5.03 4.24 -10.63
N GLN A 82 5.14 4.12 -11.93
CA GLN A 82 4.04 3.65 -12.76
C GLN A 82 3.85 2.15 -12.56
N MET A 83 2.62 1.76 -12.22
CA MET A 83 2.23 0.37 -11.98
C MET A 83 1.49 -0.20 -13.18
N TYR A 84 1.96 -1.34 -13.63
CA TYR A 84 1.37 -2.15 -14.68
C TYR A 84 1.01 -3.52 -14.13
N VAL A 85 -0.12 -4.04 -14.56
CA VAL A 85 -0.61 -5.36 -14.16
C VAL A 85 -0.98 -6.15 -15.41
N THR A 86 -0.63 -7.42 -15.44
CA THR A 86 -1.09 -8.33 -16.50
C THR A 86 -2.57 -8.65 -16.28
N CYS A 87 -3.37 -8.33 -17.29
CA CYS A 87 -4.81 -8.61 -17.30
C CYS A 87 -5.11 -9.71 -18.32
N ARG A 88 -5.98 -10.63 -17.95
CA ARG A 88 -6.46 -11.70 -18.80
C ARG A 88 -7.95 -11.53 -19.05
N LEU A 89 -8.31 -11.35 -20.31
CA LEU A 89 -9.72 -11.31 -20.75
C LEU A 89 -10.10 -12.67 -21.31
N VAL A 90 -11.10 -13.28 -20.72
CA VAL A 90 -11.64 -14.59 -21.15
C VAL A 90 -13.03 -14.37 -21.78
N ASN A 91 -13.19 -14.78 -23.02
CA ASN A 91 -14.48 -14.87 -23.68
C ASN A 91 -14.99 -16.32 -23.59
N LYS A 92 -16.03 -16.56 -22.80
CA LYS A 92 -16.59 -17.89 -22.59
C LYS A 92 -17.35 -18.43 -23.79
N GLU A 93 -17.86 -17.57 -24.66
CA GLU A 93 -18.59 -18.03 -25.87
C GLU A 93 -17.65 -18.57 -26.93
N THR A 94 -16.54 -17.86 -27.18
CA THR A 94 -15.58 -18.23 -28.23
C THR A 94 -14.41 -19.05 -27.69
N GLY A 95 -14.23 -19.10 -26.37
CA GLY A 95 -13.07 -19.71 -25.71
C GLY A 95 -11.76 -18.93 -25.89
N GLU A 96 -11.84 -17.68 -26.41
CA GLU A 96 -10.70 -16.84 -26.67
C GLU A 96 -10.17 -16.24 -25.36
N ILE A 97 -8.84 -16.31 -25.18
CA ILE A 97 -8.14 -15.72 -24.04
C ILE A 97 -7.13 -14.71 -24.56
N LYS A 98 -7.24 -13.46 -24.11
CA LYS A 98 -6.29 -12.40 -24.42
C LYS A 98 -5.60 -11.92 -23.14
N GLU A 99 -4.28 -11.81 -23.19
CA GLU A 99 -3.48 -11.26 -22.11
C GLU A 99 -2.81 -9.96 -22.57
N GLN A 100 -2.83 -8.96 -21.71
CA GLN A 100 -2.20 -7.68 -21.97
C GLN A 100 -1.74 -7.04 -20.67
N GLU A 101 -0.57 -6.40 -20.69
CA GLU A 101 -0.11 -5.56 -19.60
C GLU A 101 -0.82 -4.20 -19.67
N VAL A 102 -1.50 -3.82 -18.60
CA VAL A 102 -2.32 -2.62 -18.52
C VAL A 102 -1.76 -1.68 -17.45
N PHE A 103 -1.70 -0.39 -17.79
CA PHE A 103 -1.38 0.66 -16.84
C PHE A 103 -2.55 0.85 -15.87
N ILE A 104 -2.29 0.70 -14.57
CA ILE A 104 -3.30 0.87 -13.51
C ILE A 104 -3.23 2.27 -12.91
N GLY A 105 -2.03 2.76 -12.67
CA GLY A 105 -1.85 4.06 -12.04
C GLY A 105 -0.43 4.30 -11.57
N GLU A 106 -0.25 5.36 -10.81
CA GLU A 106 1.01 5.67 -10.16
C GLU A 106 0.94 5.32 -8.68
N LEU A 107 1.89 4.52 -8.23
CA LEU A 107 2.02 4.12 -6.83
C LEU A 107 3.11 4.96 -6.18
N PRO A 108 2.80 5.75 -5.13
CA PRO A 108 3.81 6.42 -4.34
C PRO A 108 4.78 5.42 -3.71
N LEU A 109 6.06 5.72 -3.78
CA LEU A 109 7.10 4.88 -3.21
C LEU A 109 7.60 5.46 -1.89
N MET A 110 7.94 4.57 -0.97
CA MET A 110 8.53 4.93 0.30
C MET A 110 10.02 5.24 0.12
N THR A 111 10.47 6.31 0.76
CA THR A 111 11.89 6.67 0.84
C THR A 111 12.61 5.79 1.87
N GLU A 112 13.94 5.86 1.89
CA GLU A 112 14.75 5.16 2.89
C GLU A 112 14.45 5.60 4.33
N ARG A 113 13.90 6.80 4.51
CA ARG A 113 13.49 7.36 5.80
C ARG A 113 12.12 6.89 6.28
N GLY A 114 11.44 6.03 5.51
CA GLY A 114 10.08 5.57 5.81
C GLY A 114 9.00 6.60 5.52
N THR A 115 9.28 7.57 4.65
CA THR A 115 8.38 8.67 4.29
C THR A 115 7.94 8.58 2.83
N PHE A 116 6.93 9.37 2.47
CA PHE A 116 6.47 9.55 1.09
C PHE A 116 6.64 11.01 0.67
N ILE A 117 6.97 11.22 -0.59
CA ILE A 117 7.04 12.56 -1.17
C ILE A 117 5.80 12.77 -2.03
N ILE A 118 4.89 13.61 -1.57
CA ILE A 118 3.62 13.91 -2.25
C ILE A 118 3.58 15.40 -2.56
N ASN A 119 3.56 15.76 -3.84
CA ASN A 119 3.60 17.14 -4.30
C ASN A 119 4.74 17.96 -3.68
N GLY A 120 5.92 17.32 -3.55
CA GLY A 120 7.11 17.93 -2.96
C GLY A 120 7.17 17.92 -1.43
N ALA A 121 6.08 17.58 -0.74
CA ALA A 121 6.04 17.48 0.71
C ALA A 121 6.38 16.08 1.20
N GLU A 122 7.31 16.00 2.15
CA GLU A 122 7.65 14.74 2.81
C GLU A 122 6.61 14.43 3.89
N ARG A 123 5.95 13.29 3.76
CA ARG A 123 4.84 12.85 4.62
C ARG A 123 5.08 11.47 5.18
N VAL A 124 4.53 11.23 6.35
CA VAL A 124 4.59 9.94 7.05
C VAL A 124 3.18 9.44 7.31
N ILE A 125 2.98 8.13 7.13
CA ILE A 125 1.75 7.45 7.53
C ILE A 125 1.91 7.03 8.99
N VAL A 126 1.02 7.53 9.84
CA VAL A 126 0.99 7.21 11.26
C VAL A 126 0.01 6.07 11.51
N ASN A 127 0.45 5.05 12.23
CA ASN A 127 -0.42 3.95 12.65
C ASN A 127 -1.45 4.47 13.66
N GLN A 128 -2.72 4.13 13.43
CA GLN A 128 -3.82 4.51 14.30
C GLN A 128 -4.57 3.28 14.78
N ILE A 129 -5.00 3.31 16.04
CA ILE A 129 -5.87 2.30 16.61
C ILE A 129 -7.27 2.90 16.67
N VAL A 130 -8.14 2.42 15.79
CA VAL A 130 -9.52 2.89 15.67
C VAL A 130 -10.49 1.70 15.71
N ARG A 131 -11.76 1.97 15.98
CA ARG A 131 -12.79 0.94 15.84
C ARG A 131 -12.90 0.51 14.39
N SER A 132 -13.21 -0.78 14.17
CA SER A 132 -13.53 -1.27 12.83
C SER A 132 -14.71 -0.49 12.25
N PRO A 133 -14.73 -0.26 10.91
CA PRO A 133 -15.90 0.32 10.25
C PRO A 133 -17.16 -0.48 10.56
N GLY A 134 -18.25 0.22 10.89
CA GLY A 134 -19.51 -0.44 11.25
C GLY A 134 -20.49 0.53 11.87
N VAL A 135 -21.65 0.02 12.25
CA VAL A 135 -22.69 0.78 12.97
C VAL A 135 -22.60 0.44 14.45
N TYR A 136 -22.48 1.47 15.28
CA TYR A 136 -22.42 1.34 16.73
C TYR A 136 -23.66 2.00 17.32
N PHE A 137 -24.35 1.29 18.19
CA PHE A 137 -25.53 1.77 18.89
C PHE A 137 -25.15 2.17 20.31
N LYS A 138 -25.71 3.28 20.77
CA LYS A 138 -25.57 3.74 22.14
C LYS A 138 -26.95 4.09 22.68
N ASP A 139 -27.29 3.49 23.81
CA ASP A 139 -28.51 3.85 24.53
C ASP A 139 -28.22 5.06 25.42
N GLU A 140 -28.98 6.12 25.22
CA GLU A 140 -28.98 7.28 26.11
C GLU A 140 -30.35 7.41 26.73
N MET A 141 -30.37 7.46 28.05
CA MET A 141 -31.62 7.75 28.78
C MET A 141 -31.88 9.25 28.71
N ASP A 142 -32.97 9.61 28.08
CA ASP A 142 -33.40 11.02 28.04
C ASP A 142 -33.95 11.44 29.41
N LEU A 143 -33.20 12.31 30.05
CA LEU A 143 -33.58 12.84 31.38
C LEU A 143 -34.91 13.59 31.36
N SER A 144 -35.40 14.03 30.21
CA SER A 144 -36.70 14.68 30.07
C SER A 144 -37.89 13.73 30.30
N LEU A 145 -37.68 12.41 30.15
CA LEU A 145 -38.71 11.38 30.36
C LEU A 145 -38.83 10.93 31.82
N ILE A 146 -37.95 11.39 32.70
CA ILE A 146 -37.96 11.01 34.13
C ILE A 146 -39.00 11.81 34.95
N HIS A 147 -39.61 12.86 34.38
CA HIS A 147 -40.54 13.74 35.05
C HIS A 147 -42.03 13.42 34.82
N ILE A 148 -42.33 12.21 34.43
CA ILE A 148 -43.75 11.79 34.32
C ILE A 148 -44.16 10.95 35.52
#